data_8cb91187f3d285cd7c0fcae92cd244e0
#
_entry.id   8cb91187f3d285cd7c0fcae92cd244e0
#
_cell.length_a   1.000
_cell.length_b   1.000
_cell.length_c   1.000
_cell.angle_alpha   90.00
_cell.angle_beta   90.00
_cell.angle_gamma   90.00
#
_symmetry.space_group_name_H-M   'P 1'
#
loop_
_entity.id
_entity.type
_entity.pdbx_description
1 polymer ?
#
loop_
_entity_poly.entity_id
_entity_poly.type
_entity_poly.pdbx_seq_one_letter_code
_entity_poly.pdbx_strand_id
1 'polypeptide(L)'
;MTTRIFTTNVKDSISRIGMIFQKFEFHHLLVVDDQKNLIGVLSDRDYLKTISPFTGTRMERIQDSQVMNKTASQIMSSFLITAHEDQSLRYATELMLRYRISCLPIMNRRNEIAGIVTSRDILNEILKSPLDLTS
;
A
#
# COMPACT_ATOMS: atom_id res chain seq x y z
N MET A 1 -5.37 5.18 -13.04
CA MET A 1 -4.18 5.03 -12.17
C MET A 1 -4.04 6.28 -11.33
N THR A 2 -3.73 6.10 -10.08
CA THR A 2 -3.43 7.21 -9.17
C THR A 2 -1.95 7.55 -9.27
N THR A 3 -1.64 8.81 -9.59
CA THR A 3 -0.26 9.29 -9.69
C THR A 3 0.23 9.95 -8.41
N ARG A 4 -0.68 10.29 -7.50
CA ARG A 4 -0.32 10.80 -6.18
C ARG A 4 0.11 9.62 -5.31
N ILE A 5 1.42 9.47 -5.16
CA ILE A 5 2.03 8.33 -4.49
C ILE A 5 2.63 8.79 -3.17
N PHE A 6 2.40 8.00 -2.12
CA PHE A 6 3.06 8.20 -0.83
C PHE A 6 4.04 7.06 -0.61
N THR A 7 5.27 7.41 -0.27
CA THR A 7 6.32 6.43 -0.01
C THR A 7 6.86 6.61 1.40
N THR A 8 7.43 5.53 1.92
CA THR A 8 8.16 5.54 3.18
C THR A 8 9.44 4.72 2.99
N ASN A 9 10.47 5.07 3.75
CA ASN A 9 11.73 4.31 3.71
C ASN A 9 11.60 3.05 4.56
N VAL A 10 12.32 2.00 4.18
CA VAL A 10 12.35 0.73 4.92
C VAL A 10 12.71 0.90 6.39
N LYS A 11 13.48 1.94 6.72
CA LYS A 11 13.95 2.21 8.07
C LYS A 11 13.02 3.10 8.86
N ASP A 12 11.96 3.63 8.23
CA ASP A 12 11.03 4.52 8.93
C ASP A 12 10.28 3.76 10.01
N SER A 13 10.08 4.42 11.16
CA SER A 13 9.42 3.81 12.32
C SER A 13 7.91 3.73 12.15
N ILE A 14 7.30 2.83 12.89
CA ILE A 14 5.84 2.71 12.97
C ILE A 14 5.21 4.03 13.42
N SER A 15 5.86 4.75 14.33
CA SER A 15 5.40 6.05 14.78
C SER A 15 5.27 7.03 13.61
N ARG A 16 6.30 7.11 12.76
CA ARG A 16 6.27 7.97 11.57
C ARG A 16 5.21 7.53 10.57
N ILE A 17 5.09 6.24 10.35
CA ILE A 17 4.09 5.67 9.44
C ILE A 17 2.67 6.03 9.91
N GLY A 18 2.40 5.90 11.20
CA GLY A 18 1.12 6.28 11.78
C GLY A 18 0.80 7.75 11.59
N MET A 19 1.80 8.62 11.74
CA MET A 19 1.63 10.05 11.49
C MET A 19 1.26 10.32 10.04
N ILE A 20 1.86 9.59 9.10
CA ILE A 20 1.56 9.75 7.67
C ILE A 20 0.11 9.33 7.40
N PHE A 21 -0.33 8.18 7.90
CA PHE A 21 -1.71 7.72 7.71
C PHE A 21 -2.74 8.65 8.34
N GLN A 22 -2.41 9.27 9.48
CA GLN A 22 -3.32 10.22 10.14
C GLN A 22 -3.43 11.55 9.39
N LYS A 23 -2.32 12.00 8.81
CA LYS A 23 -2.27 13.30 8.14
C LYS A 23 -2.91 13.27 6.76
N PHE A 24 -2.82 12.15 6.05
CA PHE A 24 -3.28 12.02 4.67
C PHE A 24 -4.33 10.92 4.56
N GLU A 25 -5.37 11.18 3.76
CA GLU A 25 -6.44 10.20 3.53
C GLU A 25 -6.03 9.24 2.40
N PHE A 26 -5.29 8.21 2.75
CA PHE A 26 -4.94 7.12 1.82
C PHE A 26 -4.75 5.84 2.60
N HIS A 27 -4.67 4.71 1.89
CA HIS A 27 -4.71 3.39 2.51
C HIS A 27 -3.45 2.57 2.25
N HIS A 28 -2.55 3.01 1.38
CA HIS A 28 -1.36 2.27 0.98
C HIS A 28 -0.15 3.17 0.92
N LEU A 29 0.97 2.65 1.44
CA LEU A 29 2.29 3.27 1.32
C LEU A 29 3.19 2.34 0.53
N LEU A 30 3.93 2.87 -0.41
CA LEU A 30 4.99 2.12 -1.07
C LEU A 30 6.26 2.27 -0.25
N VAL A 31 6.91 1.14 0.02
CA VAL A 31 8.14 1.11 0.84
C VAL A 31 9.33 1.03 -0.09
N VAL A 32 10.26 1.96 0.07
CA VAL A 32 11.43 2.09 -0.79
C VAL A 32 12.71 2.02 0.04
N ASP A 33 13.81 1.63 -0.62
CA ASP A 33 15.14 1.68 -0.02
C ASP A 33 15.77 3.07 -0.20
N ASP A 34 17.04 3.21 0.21
CA ASP A 34 17.75 4.49 0.12
C ASP A 34 17.98 4.95 -1.33
N GLN A 35 17.98 4.03 -2.28
CA GLN A 35 18.10 4.33 -3.71
C GLN A 35 16.73 4.53 -4.39
N LYS A 36 15.64 4.60 -3.63
CA LYS A 36 14.28 4.75 -4.13
C LYS A 36 13.74 3.54 -4.89
N ASN A 37 14.34 2.37 -4.71
CA ASN A 37 13.82 1.13 -5.27
C ASN A 37 12.62 0.66 -4.45
N LEU A 38 11.57 0.24 -5.14
CA LEU A 38 10.39 -0.33 -4.49
C LEU A 38 10.73 -1.71 -3.92
N ILE A 39 10.51 -1.90 -2.62
CA ILE A 39 10.82 -3.16 -1.95
C ILE A 39 9.64 -3.74 -1.18
N GLY A 40 8.57 -2.98 -0.98
CA GLY A 40 7.40 -3.49 -0.29
C GLY A 40 6.20 -2.58 -0.42
N VAL A 41 5.06 -3.07 0.07
CA VAL A 41 3.82 -2.31 0.16
C VAL A 41 3.29 -2.47 1.57
N LEU A 42 2.79 -1.36 2.14
CA LEU A 42 2.27 -1.34 3.49
C LEU A 42 0.91 -0.68 3.48
N SER A 43 -0.10 -1.39 3.99
CA SER A 43 -1.45 -0.86 4.06
C SER A 43 -1.74 -0.31 5.45
N ASP A 44 -2.79 0.52 5.55
CA ASP A 44 -3.31 0.98 6.84
C ASP A 44 -3.75 -0.21 7.72
N ARG A 45 -4.21 -1.30 7.10
CA ARG A 45 -4.55 -2.53 7.83
C ARG A 45 -3.32 -3.18 8.47
N ASP A 46 -2.20 -3.20 7.75
CA ASP A 46 -0.94 -3.72 8.29
C ASP A 46 -0.51 -2.92 9.52
N TYR A 47 -0.63 -1.59 9.43
CA TYR A 47 -0.35 -0.69 10.54
C TYR A 47 -1.27 -0.98 11.72
N LEU A 48 -2.59 -1.04 11.49
CA LEU A 48 -3.57 -1.27 12.56
C LEU A 48 -3.39 -2.64 13.22
N LYS A 49 -3.09 -3.67 12.46
CA LYS A 49 -2.80 -5.01 13.02
C LYS A 49 -1.59 -5.00 13.93
N THR A 50 -0.61 -4.15 13.62
CA THR A 50 0.61 -4.05 14.41
C THR A 50 0.35 -3.40 15.76
N ILE A 51 -0.51 -2.39 15.84
CA ILE A 51 -0.75 -1.62 17.06
C ILE A 51 -1.95 -2.09 17.86
N SER A 52 -3.01 -2.62 17.22
CA SER A 52 -4.29 -2.88 17.87
C SER A 52 -4.32 -4.04 18.88
N PRO A 53 -3.50 -5.11 18.78
CA PRO A 53 -3.58 -6.22 19.75
C PRO A 53 -3.36 -5.80 21.19
N PHE A 54 -2.73 -4.65 21.44
CA PHE A 54 -2.35 -4.21 22.79
C PHE A 54 -3.16 -3.02 23.29
N THR A 55 -4.09 -2.52 22.46
CA THR A 55 -4.89 -1.34 22.80
C THR A 55 -5.80 -1.63 24.00
N GLY A 56 -5.73 -0.79 25.01
CA GLY A 56 -6.58 -0.89 26.19
C GLY A 56 -6.12 -1.87 27.26
N THR A 57 -4.92 -2.46 27.14
CA THR A 57 -4.38 -3.39 28.12
C THR A 57 -3.17 -2.83 28.86
N ARG A 58 -2.83 -3.43 30.02
CA ARG A 58 -1.58 -3.07 30.73
C ARG A 58 -0.34 -3.34 29.88
N MET A 59 -0.43 -4.31 29.01
CA MET A 59 0.66 -4.65 28.08
C MET A 59 0.91 -3.52 27.08
N GLU A 60 -0.08 -2.66 26.84
CA GLU A 60 0.04 -1.55 25.90
C GLU A 60 1.22 -0.65 26.23
N ARG A 61 1.41 -0.27 27.50
CA ARG A 61 2.50 0.63 27.92
C ARG A 61 3.89 -0.02 27.74
N ILE A 62 3.99 -1.31 27.99
CA ILE A 62 5.25 -2.04 27.89
C ILE A 62 5.60 -2.34 26.42
N GLN A 63 4.58 -2.67 25.63
CA GLN A 63 4.74 -3.05 24.24
C GLN A 63 4.80 -1.84 23.29
N ASP A 64 4.19 -0.70 23.67
CA ASP A 64 4.11 0.49 22.82
C ASP A 64 5.48 0.96 22.33
N SER A 65 6.48 1.07 23.20
CA SER A 65 7.80 1.52 22.79
C SER A 65 8.47 0.52 21.84
N GLN A 66 8.28 -0.77 22.07
CA GLN A 66 8.81 -1.81 21.18
C GLN A 66 8.09 -1.82 19.83
N VAL A 67 6.76 -1.70 19.85
CA VAL A 67 5.95 -1.66 18.63
C VAL A 67 6.28 -0.40 17.84
N MET A 68 6.33 0.76 18.49
CA MET A 68 6.59 2.04 17.82
C MET A 68 8.01 2.15 17.24
N ASN A 69 8.94 1.34 17.74
CA ASN A 69 10.30 1.28 17.20
C ASN A 69 10.45 0.28 16.05
N LYS A 70 9.44 -0.52 15.76
CA LYS A 70 9.46 -1.36 14.57
C LYS A 70 9.55 -0.48 13.33
N THR A 71 10.13 -1.03 12.28
CA THR A 71 10.33 -0.32 11.02
C THR A 71 9.37 -0.81 9.96
N ALA A 72 9.23 -0.03 8.88
CA ALA A 72 8.42 -0.39 7.74
C ALA A 72 8.78 -1.79 7.21
N SER A 73 10.07 -2.11 7.15
CA SER A 73 10.54 -3.42 6.65
C SER A 73 10.00 -4.60 7.45
N GLN A 74 9.71 -4.39 8.73
CA GLN A 74 9.23 -5.46 9.63
C GLN A 74 7.73 -5.73 9.50
N ILE A 75 6.96 -4.77 8.99
CA ILE A 75 5.50 -4.90 8.89
C ILE A 75 4.98 -4.89 7.46
N MET A 76 5.79 -4.50 6.48
CA MET A 76 5.38 -4.44 5.07
C MET A 76 5.17 -5.83 4.49
N SER A 77 4.40 -5.90 3.40
CA SER A 77 4.41 -7.06 2.52
C SER A 77 5.58 -6.91 1.56
N SER A 78 6.48 -7.89 1.53
CA SER A 78 7.58 -7.96 0.60
C SER A 78 7.24 -8.77 -0.67
N PHE A 79 6.05 -9.35 -0.71
CA PHE A 79 5.55 -10.02 -1.89
C PHE A 79 5.08 -8.97 -2.90
N LEU A 80 5.95 -8.66 -3.85
CA LEU A 80 5.71 -7.59 -4.82
C LEU A 80 5.18 -8.14 -6.12
N ILE A 81 3.98 -7.69 -6.46
CA ILE A 81 3.41 -7.81 -7.80
C ILE A 81 3.32 -6.39 -8.36
N THR A 82 3.89 -6.17 -9.52
CA THR A 82 3.88 -4.87 -10.19
C THR A 82 3.41 -5.03 -11.64
N ALA A 83 3.00 -3.92 -12.25
CA ALA A 83 2.70 -3.86 -13.67
C ALA A 83 3.39 -2.65 -14.28
N HIS A 84 3.46 -2.59 -15.59
CA HIS A 84 4.00 -1.46 -16.33
C HIS A 84 2.91 -0.52 -16.77
N GLU A 85 3.24 0.77 -16.87
CA GLU A 85 2.28 1.79 -17.30
C GLU A 85 1.74 1.56 -18.72
N ASP A 86 2.49 0.78 -19.54
CA ASP A 86 2.08 0.42 -20.90
C ASP A 86 1.03 -0.68 -20.94
N GLN A 87 0.78 -1.37 -19.83
CA GLN A 87 -0.16 -2.47 -19.75
C GLN A 87 -1.58 -1.97 -19.49
N SER A 88 -2.57 -2.74 -19.93
CA SER A 88 -3.96 -2.35 -19.83
C SER A 88 -4.48 -2.43 -18.39
N LEU A 89 -5.54 -1.68 -18.12
CA LEU A 89 -6.26 -1.77 -16.85
C LEU A 89 -6.84 -3.17 -16.64
N ARG A 90 -7.25 -3.84 -17.72
CA ARG A 90 -7.72 -5.23 -17.65
C ARG A 90 -6.63 -6.15 -17.14
N TYR A 91 -5.41 -6.00 -17.66
CA TYR A 91 -4.28 -6.80 -17.19
C TYR A 91 -4.00 -6.56 -15.71
N ALA A 92 -4.00 -5.29 -15.27
CA ALA A 92 -3.82 -4.93 -13.87
C ALA A 92 -4.90 -5.58 -13.00
N THR A 93 -6.16 -5.53 -13.45
CA THR A 93 -7.29 -6.14 -12.73
C THR A 93 -7.11 -7.65 -12.60
N GLU A 94 -6.69 -8.32 -13.66
CA GLU A 94 -6.44 -9.77 -13.64
C GLU A 94 -5.34 -10.13 -12.65
N LEU A 95 -4.26 -9.34 -12.59
CA LEU A 95 -3.19 -9.56 -11.61
C LEU A 95 -3.71 -9.41 -10.18
N MET A 96 -4.50 -8.36 -9.93
CA MET A 96 -5.03 -8.09 -8.59
C MET A 96 -5.95 -9.20 -8.13
N LEU A 97 -6.77 -9.73 -9.03
CA LEU A 97 -7.65 -10.86 -8.71
C LEU A 97 -6.86 -12.14 -8.48
N ARG A 98 -5.88 -12.41 -9.33
CA ARG A 98 -5.05 -13.63 -9.23
C ARG A 98 -4.30 -13.69 -7.92
N TYR A 99 -3.69 -12.58 -7.51
CA TYR A 99 -2.85 -12.54 -6.32
C TYR A 99 -3.58 -12.00 -5.09
N ARG A 100 -4.86 -11.69 -5.21
CA ARG A 100 -5.71 -11.21 -4.10
C ARG A 100 -5.12 -9.98 -3.42
N ILE A 101 -4.67 -9.02 -4.22
CA ILE A 101 -4.12 -7.77 -3.74
C ILE A 101 -5.06 -6.61 -4.10
N SER A 102 -5.07 -5.58 -3.26
CA SER A 102 -5.92 -4.40 -3.45
C SER A 102 -5.15 -3.17 -3.91
N CYS A 103 -3.83 -3.29 -4.05
CA CYS A 103 -2.95 -2.22 -4.50
C CYS A 103 -1.88 -2.82 -5.40
N LEU A 104 -1.72 -2.25 -6.59
CA LEU A 104 -0.75 -2.70 -7.58
C LEU A 104 0.13 -1.52 -7.95
N PRO A 105 1.43 -1.55 -7.57
CA PRO A 105 2.36 -0.52 -8.02
C PRO A 105 2.58 -0.60 -9.53
N ILE A 106 2.64 0.56 -10.17
CA ILE A 106 2.84 0.68 -11.62
C ILE A 106 4.22 1.28 -11.85
N MET A 107 5.01 0.61 -12.69
CA MET A 107 6.38 1.01 -12.98
C MET A 107 6.47 1.58 -14.40
N ASN A 108 7.38 2.53 -14.60
CA ASN A 108 7.67 3.07 -15.93
C ASN A 108 8.81 2.27 -16.60
N ARG A 109 9.20 2.68 -17.80
CA ARG A 109 10.25 2.02 -18.57
C ARG A 109 11.61 2.08 -17.91
N ARG A 110 11.84 3.05 -17.03
CA ARG A 110 13.09 3.19 -16.27
C ARG A 110 13.07 2.39 -14.98
N ASN A 111 12.04 1.57 -14.78
CA ASN A 111 11.82 0.81 -13.56
C ASN A 111 11.67 1.71 -12.33
N GLU A 112 11.07 2.86 -12.52
CA GLU A 112 10.71 3.79 -11.47
C GLU A 112 9.22 3.69 -11.19
N ILE A 113 8.79 4.07 -9.98
CA ILE A 113 7.37 4.06 -9.61
C ILE A 113 6.65 5.17 -10.38
N ALA A 114 5.70 4.80 -11.24
CA ALA A 114 4.89 5.75 -12.01
C ALA A 114 3.57 6.08 -11.31
N GLY A 115 3.02 5.12 -10.55
CA GLY A 115 1.76 5.30 -9.88
C GLY A 115 1.33 4.04 -9.18
N ILE A 116 0.08 4.01 -8.75
CA ILE A 116 -0.55 2.81 -8.20
C ILE A 116 -1.94 2.63 -8.82
N VAL A 117 -2.38 1.39 -8.88
CA VAL A 117 -3.79 1.05 -9.17
C VAL A 117 -4.33 0.34 -7.94
N THR A 118 -5.46 0.85 -7.45
CA THR A 118 -6.15 0.25 -6.30
C THR A 118 -7.47 -0.34 -6.76
N SER A 119 -8.06 -1.19 -5.91
CA SER A 119 -9.41 -1.71 -6.16
C SER A 119 -10.41 -0.58 -6.38
N ARG A 120 -10.26 0.51 -5.63
CA ARG A 120 -11.13 1.68 -5.76
C ARG A 120 -11.00 2.34 -7.14
N ASP A 121 -9.78 2.43 -7.67
CA ASP A 121 -9.54 2.98 -9.02
C ASP A 121 -10.30 2.16 -10.07
N ILE A 122 -10.26 0.84 -9.94
CA ILE A 122 -10.94 -0.07 -10.86
C ILE A 122 -12.45 0.11 -10.78
N LEU A 123 -12.99 0.18 -9.56
CA LEU A 123 -14.42 0.39 -9.36
C LEU A 123 -14.87 1.74 -9.93
N ASN A 124 -14.05 2.78 -9.77
CA ASN A 124 -14.35 4.10 -10.34
C ASN A 124 -14.38 4.06 -11.87
N GLU A 125 -13.48 3.31 -12.50
CA GLU A 125 -13.48 3.16 -13.97
C GLU A 125 -14.72 2.40 -14.46
N ILE A 126 -15.15 1.40 -13.70
CA ILE A 126 -16.39 0.67 -14.01
C ILE A 126 -17.59 1.61 -13.99
N LEU A 127 -17.65 2.51 -13.02
CA LEU A 127 -18.75 3.48 -12.92
C LEU A 127 -18.75 4.49 -14.05
N LYS A 128 -17.59 4.80 -14.64
CA LYS A 128 -17.50 5.72 -15.78
C LYS A 128 -17.96 5.08 -17.09
N SER A 129 -17.94 3.77 -17.17
CA SER A 129 -18.39 3.04 -18.36
C SER A 129 -19.90 2.77 -18.27
N PRO A 130 -20.63 2.79 -19.41
CA PRO A 130 -22.02 2.37 -19.39
C PRO A 130 -22.10 0.87 -19.15
N LEU A 131 -22.24 0.50 -17.89
CA LEU A 131 -22.26 -0.90 -17.48
C LEU A 131 -23.69 -1.34 -17.28
N ASP A 132 -24.13 -2.33 -18.07
CA ASP A 132 -25.44 -2.93 -17.91
C ASP A 132 -25.30 -4.11 -16.95
N LEU A 133 -25.70 -3.89 -15.70
CA LEU A 133 -25.68 -4.92 -14.67
C LEU A 133 -26.91 -5.83 -14.70
N THR A 134 -27.84 -5.59 -15.61
CA THR A 134 -29.06 -6.40 -15.74
C THR A 134 -28.89 -7.57 -16.69
N SER A 135 -27.84 -7.60 -17.44
CA SER A 135 -27.58 -8.66 -18.41
C SER A 135 -27.05 -9.93 -17.79
#